data_b1442b604b6a6049bb275a12e824113a
#
_entry.id   b1442b604b6a6049bb275a12e824113a
#
_cell.length_a   1.000
_cell.length_b   1.000
_cell.length_c   1.000
_cell.angle_alpha   90.00
_cell.angle_beta   90.00
_cell.angle_gamma   90.00
#
_symmetry.space_group_name_H-M   'P 1'
#
loop_
_entity.id
_entity.type
_entity.pdbx_description
1 polymer ?
#
loop_
_entity_poly.entity_id
_entity_poly.type
_entity_poly.pdbx_seq_one_letter_code
_entity_poly.pdbx_strand_id
1 'polypeptide(L)'
;MNRLTRISIFTLLLAAVATPAFAGLGFHAGATVDPDDFLVGLRFKSHPIAESIYVVPNVEVGFGDITFVAGNVDGQFKLKTDSKYAPYVGAGLALVWYDFDGGSNTEFGGNILGGIMLNEKWFFEMKLGLGDVPDWHFIVGFEMP
;
A
#
# COMPACT_ATOMS: atom_id res chain seq x y z
N MET A 1 -0.09 22.35 -6.45
CA MET A 1 1.18 21.93 -5.77
C MET A 1 2.32 22.08 -6.77
N ASN A 2 3.37 22.81 -6.42
CA ASN A 2 4.49 23.06 -7.34
C ASN A 2 5.43 21.83 -7.43
N ARG A 3 6.35 21.84 -8.42
CA ARG A 3 7.30 20.72 -8.63
C ARG A 3 8.17 20.44 -7.40
N LEU A 4 8.59 21.49 -6.71
CA LEU A 4 9.45 21.35 -5.51
C LEU A 4 8.70 20.65 -4.36
N THR A 5 7.44 20.99 -4.15
CA THR A 5 6.61 20.35 -3.13
C THR A 5 6.38 18.87 -3.43
N ARG A 6 6.18 18.54 -4.71
CA ARG A 6 6.03 17.13 -5.16
C ARG A 6 7.30 16.31 -4.92
N ILE A 7 8.46 16.87 -5.27
CA ILE A 7 9.76 16.24 -5.06
C ILE A 7 10.02 16.07 -3.57
N SER A 8 9.72 17.08 -2.76
CA SER A 8 9.92 17.03 -1.31
C SER A 8 9.05 15.97 -0.63
N ILE A 9 7.79 15.84 -1.04
CA ILE A 9 6.88 14.83 -0.50
C ILE A 9 7.34 13.42 -0.92
N PHE A 10 7.77 13.25 -2.18
CA PHE A 10 8.29 11.99 -2.67
C PHE A 10 9.59 11.57 -1.96
N THR A 11 10.46 12.55 -1.72
CA THR A 11 11.71 12.33 -0.99
C THR A 11 11.44 12.01 0.48
N LEU A 12 10.45 12.64 1.09
CA LEU A 12 10.05 12.36 2.48
C LEU A 12 9.45 10.95 2.62
N LEU A 13 8.62 10.53 1.66
CA LEU A 13 8.08 9.16 1.60
C LEU A 13 9.19 8.14 1.39
N LEU A 14 10.15 8.41 0.48
CA LEU A 14 11.31 7.55 0.28
C LEU A 14 12.22 7.50 1.52
N ALA A 15 12.42 8.61 2.19
CA ALA A 15 13.22 8.68 3.41
C ALA A 15 12.58 7.91 4.57
N ALA A 16 11.26 7.94 4.67
CA ALA A 16 10.53 7.12 5.65
C ALA A 16 10.67 5.61 5.40
N VAL A 17 10.91 5.23 4.14
CA VAL A 17 11.14 3.84 3.72
C VAL A 17 12.58 3.38 3.99
N ALA A 18 13.53 4.30 4.12
CA ALA A 18 14.96 4.01 4.25
C ALA A 18 15.44 3.79 5.70
N THR A 19 14.55 3.75 6.68
CA THR A 19 14.94 3.57 8.08
C THR A 19 15.16 2.07 8.41
N PRO A 20 16.17 1.74 9.23
CA PRO A 20 16.44 0.35 9.64
C PRO A 20 15.38 -0.28 10.55
N ALA A 21 14.24 0.36 10.69
CA ALA A 21 13.12 -0.08 11.51
C ALA A 21 12.22 -1.13 10.84
N PHE A 22 12.51 -1.53 9.60
CA PHE A 22 11.68 -2.48 8.87
C PHE A 22 12.16 -3.92 9.06
N ALA A 23 11.20 -4.79 9.40
CA ALA A 23 11.45 -6.20 9.68
C ALA A 23 11.35 -7.08 8.43
N GLY A 24 10.78 -6.60 7.34
CA GLY A 24 10.58 -7.39 6.14
C GLY A 24 10.27 -6.57 4.90
N LEU A 25 10.55 -7.18 3.75
CA LEU A 25 10.22 -6.68 2.43
C LEU A 25 9.20 -7.61 1.78
N GLY A 26 8.18 -7.05 1.18
CA GLY A 26 7.17 -7.80 0.46
C GLY A 26 7.00 -7.32 -0.98
N PHE A 27 6.54 -8.23 -1.80
CA PHE A 27 6.15 -7.98 -3.19
C PHE A 27 4.67 -8.31 -3.34
N HIS A 28 3.98 -7.53 -4.12
CA HIS A 28 2.58 -7.80 -4.39
C HIS A 28 2.18 -7.44 -5.81
N ALA A 29 1.11 -8.07 -6.26
CA ALA A 29 0.46 -7.78 -7.52
C ALA A 29 -1.05 -7.86 -7.31
N GLY A 30 -1.79 -7.20 -8.17
CA GLY A 30 -3.23 -7.22 -8.06
C GLY A 30 -3.92 -6.41 -9.14
N ALA A 31 -5.14 -6.03 -8.86
CA ALA A 31 -5.96 -5.23 -9.73
C ALA A 31 -6.72 -4.17 -8.94
N THR A 32 -6.99 -3.06 -9.60
CA THR A 32 -7.88 -2.02 -9.08
C THR A 32 -9.17 -1.98 -9.87
N VAL A 33 -10.19 -1.42 -9.26
CA VAL A 33 -11.46 -1.08 -9.92
C VAL A 33 -11.64 0.42 -9.78
N ASP A 34 -12.00 1.06 -10.88
CA ASP A 34 -12.18 2.51 -11.01
C ASP A 34 -10.97 3.33 -10.53
N PRO A 35 -9.87 3.38 -11.32
CA PRO A 35 -9.73 2.81 -12.68
C PRO A 35 -9.49 1.29 -12.69
N ASP A 36 -9.81 0.66 -13.81
CA ASP A 36 -9.56 -0.77 -14.05
C ASP A 36 -8.11 -0.96 -14.49
N ASP A 37 -7.23 -1.14 -13.53
CA ASP A 37 -5.80 -1.26 -13.75
C ASP A 37 -5.26 -2.54 -13.11
N PHE A 38 -4.17 -3.03 -13.68
CA PHE A 38 -3.32 -4.04 -13.07
C PHE A 38 -2.23 -3.34 -12.26
N LEU A 39 -1.91 -3.82 -11.07
CA LEU A 39 -0.90 -3.21 -10.23
C LEU A 39 0.20 -4.19 -9.80
N VAL A 40 1.37 -3.64 -9.58
CA VAL A 40 2.49 -4.30 -8.89
C VAL A 40 3.06 -3.36 -7.84
N GLY A 41 3.63 -3.90 -6.79
CA GLY A 41 4.19 -3.04 -5.75
C GLY A 41 5.14 -3.73 -4.80
N LEU A 42 5.71 -2.88 -3.95
CA LEU A 42 6.60 -3.26 -2.86
C LEU A 42 6.00 -2.77 -1.56
N ARG A 43 6.14 -3.57 -0.52
CA ARG A 43 5.74 -3.18 0.84
C ARG A 43 6.85 -3.46 1.83
N PHE A 44 6.92 -2.61 2.82
CA PHE A 44 7.88 -2.72 3.91
C PHE A 44 7.10 -2.85 5.21
N LYS A 45 7.41 -3.84 6.00
CA LYS A 45 6.73 -4.08 7.25
C LYS A 45 7.63 -3.65 8.40
N SER A 46 7.13 -2.80 9.26
CA SER A 46 7.83 -2.40 10.48
C SER A 46 7.90 -3.56 11.48
N HIS A 47 8.78 -3.44 12.45
CA HIS A 47 8.58 -4.15 13.71
C HIS A 47 7.26 -3.70 14.34
N PRO A 48 6.59 -4.53 15.16
CA PRO A 48 5.38 -4.08 15.83
C PRO A 48 5.66 -2.81 16.67
N ILE A 49 4.85 -1.78 16.45
CA ILE A 49 4.93 -0.53 17.23
C ILE A 49 4.16 -0.63 18.55
N ALA A 50 3.23 -1.56 18.61
CA ALA A 50 2.50 -1.98 19.80
C ALA A 50 2.08 -3.42 19.58
N GLU A 51 1.47 -4.06 20.57
CA GLU A 51 1.01 -5.44 20.44
C GLU A 51 0.09 -5.58 19.22
N SER A 52 0.49 -6.40 18.25
CA SER A 52 -0.23 -6.69 17.02
C SER A 52 -0.44 -5.51 16.04
N ILE A 53 0.18 -4.36 16.28
CA ILE A 53 0.08 -3.18 15.40
C ILE A 53 1.37 -2.99 14.62
N TYR A 54 1.25 -2.89 13.31
CA TYR A 54 2.34 -2.71 12.36
C TYR A 54 2.12 -1.48 11.50
N VAL A 55 3.20 -0.82 11.12
CA VAL A 55 3.19 0.22 10.09
C VAL A 55 3.76 -0.38 8.81
N VAL A 56 3.03 -0.24 7.72
CA VAL A 56 3.37 -0.87 6.44
C VAL A 56 3.35 0.19 5.33
N PRO A 57 4.47 0.90 5.11
CA PRO A 57 4.60 1.72 3.92
C PRO A 57 4.70 0.84 2.68
N ASN A 58 4.06 1.27 1.62
CA ASN A 58 4.09 0.55 0.35
C ASN A 58 4.04 1.51 -0.85
N VAL A 59 4.57 1.05 -1.96
CA VAL A 59 4.56 1.75 -3.25
C VAL A 59 3.98 0.83 -4.30
N GLU A 60 3.05 1.35 -5.07
CA GLU A 60 2.35 0.62 -6.12
C GLU A 60 2.44 1.36 -7.45
N VAL A 61 2.54 0.61 -8.53
CA VAL A 61 2.44 1.12 -9.89
C VAL A 61 1.31 0.39 -10.60
N GLY A 62 0.38 1.14 -11.13
CA GLY A 62 -0.78 0.61 -11.86
C GLY A 62 -0.68 0.87 -13.36
N PHE A 63 -1.17 -0.08 -14.14
CA PHE A 63 -1.19 -0.07 -15.60
C PHE A 63 -2.56 -0.53 -16.09
N GLY A 64 -3.11 0.14 -17.07
CA GLY A 64 -4.39 -0.23 -17.65
C GLY A 64 -5.04 0.98 -18.31
N ASP A 65 -6.23 1.34 -17.86
CA ASP A 65 -6.95 2.50 -18.38
C ASP A 65 -6.15 3.80 -18.18
N ILE A 66 -5.46 3.91 -17.07
CA ILE A 66 -4.50 4.99 -16.78
C ILE A 66 -3.28 4.39 -16.06
N THR A 67 -2.16 5.10 -16.11
CA THR A 67 -0.98 4.75 -15.31
C THR A 67 -0.99 5.53 -14.01
N PHE A 68 -0.75 4.88 -12.90
CA PHE A 68 -0.60 5.58 -11.62
C PHE A 68 0.60 5.07 -10.83
N VAL A 69 1.12 5.94 -9.98
CA VAL A 69 2.09 5.60 -8.93
C VAL A 69 1.49 6.02 -7.60
N ALA A 70 1.37 5.10 -6.68
CA ALA A 70 0.83 5.35 -5.35
C ALA A 70 1.85 5.07 -4.27
N GLY A 71 1.97 6.01 -3.33
CA GLY A 71 2.68 5.80 -2.07
C GLY A 71 1.66 5.72 -0.94
N ASN A 72 1.72 4.67 -0.15
CA ASN A 72 0.78 4.43 0.95
C ASN A 72 1.54 4.21 2.26
N VAL A 73 0.92 4.61 3.33
CA VAL A 73 1.33 4.24 4.69
C VAL A 73 0.12 3.66 5.40
N ASP A 74 0.14 2.36 5.62
CA ASP A 74 -0.95 1.63 6.24
C ASP A 74 -0.61 1.25 7.68
N GLY A 75 -1.54 1.44 8.59
CA GLY A 75 -1.52 0.83 9.92
C GLY A 75 -2.32 -0.47 9.88
N GLN A 76 -1.72 -1.57 10.31
CA GLN A 76 -2.35 -2.88 10.31
C GLN A 76 -2.44 -3.44 11.73
N PHE A 77 -3.60 -3.95 12.07
CA PHE A 77 -3.82 -4.73 13.29
C PHE A 77 -3.96 -6.20 12.90
N LYS A 78 -3.02 -7.02 13.32
CA LYS A 78 -3.02 -8.47 13.08
C LYS A 78 -3.70 -9.18 14.22
N LEU A 79 -4.74 -9.96 13.91
CA LEU A 79 -5.42 -10.78 14.89
C LEU A 79 -4.54 -11.98 15.26
N LYS A 80 -4.42 -12.24 16.55
CA LYS A 80 -3.69 -13.40 17.06
C LYS A 80 -4.52 -14.65 16.87
N THR A 81 -3.96 -15.65 16.19
CA THR A 81 -4.60 -16.97 16.02
C THR A 81 -3.56 -18.06 16.20
N ASP A 82 -4.00 -19.23 16.63
CA ASP A 82 -3.16 -20.44 16.67
C ASP A 82 -3.10 -21.14 15.29
N SER A 83 -3.77 -20.59 14.31
CA SER A 83 -3.82 -21.09 12.95
C SER A 83 -2.69 -20.51 12.07
N LYS A 84 -2.36 -21.21 11.00
CA LYS A 84 -1.50 -20.68 9.93
C LYS A 84 -2.13 -19.49 9.18
N TYR A 85 -3.42 -19.24 9.36
CA TYR A 85 -4.14 -18.10 8.82
C TYR A 85 -4.20 -16.99 9.88
N ALA A 86 -3.65 -15.84 9.57
CA ALA A 86 -3.69 -14.69 10.45
C ALA A 86 -4.44 -13.53 9.74
N PRO A 87 -5.71 -13.31 10.07
CA PRO A 87 -6.44 -12.17 9.52
C PRO A 87 -5.91 -10.86 10.11
N TYR A 88 -6.00 -9.81 9.31
CA TYR A 88 -5.65 -8.46 9.74
C TYR A 88 -6.60 -7.44 9.14
N VAL A 89 -6.72 -6.33 9.81
CA VAL A 89 -7.48 -5.16 9.36
C VAL A 89 -6.62 -3.91 9.51
N GLY A 90 -6.95 -2.87 8.78
CA GLY A 90 -6.17 -1.65 8.90
C GLY A 90 -6.79 -0.47 8.18
N ALA A 91 -6.07 0.63 8.27
CA ALA A 91 -6.38 1.87 7.58
C ALA A 91 -5.09 2.61 7.25
N GLY A 92 -5.11 3.43 6.23
CA GLY A 92 -3.93 4.15 5.81
C GLY A 92 -4.21 5.42 5.06
N LEU A 93 -3.12 6.08 4.70
CA LEU A 93 -3.09 7.27 3.87
C LEU A 93 -2.42 6.94 2.54
N ALA A 94 -2.91 7.55 1.47
CA ALA A 94 -2.43 7.35 0.13
C ALA A 94 -2.17 8.67 -0.58
N LEU A 95 -1.06 8.72 -1.31
CA LEU A 95 -0.76 9.77 -2.27
C LEU A 95 -0.62 9.11 -3.63
N VAL A 96 -1.47 9.49 -4.60
CA VAL A 96 -1.52 8.87 -5.91
C VAL A 96 -1.22 9.91 -6.97
N TRP A 97 -0.28 9.58 -7.84
CA TRP A 97 0.01 10.33 -9.04
C TRP A 97 -0.55 9.58 -10.24
N TYR A 98 -1.46 10.22 -10.95
CA TYR A 98 -2.08 9.68 -12.15
C TYR A 98 -1.47 10.31 -13.39
N ASP A 99 -1.20 9.49 -14.39
CA ASP A 99 -0.79 9.90 -15.73
C ASP A 99 -1.81 9.40 -16.77
N PHE A 100 -2.33 10.31 -17.55
CA PHE A 100 -3.31 10.03 -18.59
C PHE A 100 -3.03 10.91 -19.82
N ASP A 101 -3.65 10.59 -20.95
CA ASP A 101 -3.35 11.21 -22.26
C ASP A 101 -3.51 12.73 -22.31
N GLY A 102 -4.21 13.35 -21.39
CA GLY A 102 -4.38 14.80 -21.31
C GLY A 102 -3.51 15.51 -20.29
N GLY A 103 -2.64 14.79 -19.56
CA GLY A 103 -1.81 15.36 -18.50
C GLY A 103 -1.61 14.46 -17.30
N SER A 104 -1.30 15.05 -16.17
CA SER A 104 -1.09 14.33 -14.90
C SER A 104 -1.79 15.03 -13.75
N ASN A 105 -2.18 14.26 -12.75
CA ASN A 105 -2.82 14.74 -11.53
C ASN A 105 -2.28 14.01 -10.31
N THR A 106 -2.22 14.70 -9.18
CA THR A 106 -1.83 14.11 -7.89
C THR A 106 -2.97 14.27 -6.91
N GLU A 107 -3.40 13.15 -6.36
CA GLU A 107 -4.50 13.10 -5.42
C GLU A 107 -4.04 12.51 -4.09
N PHE A 108 -4.70 12.95 -3.03
CA PHE A 108 -4.49 12.47 -1.68
C PHE A 108 -5.79 11.83 -1.17
N GLY A 109 -5.65 10.71 -0.51
CA GLY A 109 -6.80 10.01 0.06
C GLY A 109 -6.40 9.08 1.19
N GLY A 110 -7.35 8.28 1.58
CA GLY A 110 -7.14 7.23 2.57
C GLY A 110 -7.60 5.89 2.05
N ASN A 111 -7.37 4.87 2.84
CA ASN A 111 -7.92 3.54 2.58
C ASN A 111 -8.24 2.83 3.89
N ILE A 112 -9.19 1.92 3.80
CA ILE A 112 -9.40 0.87 4.80
C ILE A 112 -9.08 -0.47 4.14
N LEU A 113 -8.55 -1.40 4.88
CA LEU A 113 -8.11 -2.67 4.34
C LEU A 113 -8.44 -3.83 5.27
N GLY A 114 -8.54 -4.99 4.67
CA GLY A 114 -8.63 -6.26 5.37
C GLY A 114 -7.91 -7.32 4.57
N GLY A 115 -7.31 -8.27 5.24
CA GLY A 115 -6.57 -9.32 4.58
C GLY A 115 -6.34 -10.53 5.46
N ILE A 116 -5.70 -11.52 4.87
CA ILE A 116 -5.30 -12.77 5.53
C ILE A 116 -3.86 -13.06 5.16
N MET A 117 -3.04 -13.29 6.18
CA MET A 117 -1.68 -13.79 6.04
C MET A 117 -1.67 -15.31 6.17
N LEU A 118 -1.03 -15.99 5.25
CA LEU A 118 -0.86 -17.44 5.25
C LEU A 118 0.60 -17.80 5.50
N ASN A 119 0.86 -18.59 6.53
CA ASN A 119 2.20 -19.05 6.93
C ASN A 119 3.22 -17.91 7.11
N GLU A 120 2.77 -16.72 7.48
CA GLU A 120 3.58 -15.51 7.66
C GLU A 120 4.34 -15.07 6.41
N LYS A 121 3.96 -15.57 5.24
CA LYS A 121 4.61 -15.30 3.95
C LYS A 121 3.67 -14.78 2.89
N TRP A 122 2.58 -15.47 2.63
CA TRP A 122 1.62 -15.10 1.60
C TRP A 122 0.50 -14.28 2.19
N PHE A 123 0.02 -13.30 1.45
CA PHE A 123 -1.14 -12.53 1.88
C PHE A 123 -2.11 -12.24 0.73
N PHE A 124 -3.38 -12.17 1.11
CA PHE A 124 -4.47 -11.65 0.29
C PHE A 124 -5.01 -10.42 1.00
N GLU A 125 -5.18 -9.35 0.26
CA GLU A 125 -5.63 -8.09 0.83
C GLU A 125 -6.63 -7.41 -0.08
N MET A 126 -7.66 -6.83 0.52
CA MET A 126 -8.62 -5.94 -0.14
C MET A 126 -8.50 -4.58 0.50
N LYS A 127 -8.40 -3.55 -0.33
CA LYS A 127 -8.46 -2.15 0.12
C LYS A 127 -9.65 -1.46 -0.51
N LEU A 128 -10.31 -0.63 0.29
CA LEU A 128 -11.31 0.32 -0.17
C LEU A 128 -10.71 1.72 -0.07
N GLY A 129 -10.58 2.39 -1.22
CA GLY A 129 -10.12 3.76 -1.30
C GLY A 129 -11.16 4.76 -0.83
N LEU A 130 -10.69 5.79 -0.15
CA LEU A 130 -11.50 6.89 0.35
C LEU A 130 -10.96 8.19 -0.24
N GLY A 131 -11.82 8.94 -0.93
CA GLY A 131 -11.44 10.14 -1.66
C GLY A 131 -11.08 9.83 -3.12
N ASP A 132 -10.11 10.55 -3.67
CA ASP A 132 -9.74 10.50 -5.08
C ASP A 132 -8.63 9.48 -5.37
N VAL A 133 -8.69 8.33 -4.73
CA VAL A 133 -7.80 7.17 -4.94
C VAL A 133 -8.61 6.03 -5.55
N PRO A 134 -7.96 5.01 -6.15
CA PRO A 134 -8.70 3.88 -6.70
C PRO A 134 -9.66 3.25 -5.70
N ASP A 135 -10.89 2.95 -6.11
CA ASP A 135 -11.96 2.53 -5.21
C ASP A 135 -11.65 1.19 -4.54
N TRP A 136 -11.31 0.19 -5.34
CA TRP A 136 -11.01 -1.14 -4.83
C TRP A 136 -9.65 -1.63 -5.30
N HIS A 137 -8.91 -2.24 -4.37
CA HIS A 137 -7.70 -3.00 -4.67
C HIS A 137 -7.89 -4.45 -4.23
N PHE A 138 -7.54 -5.37 -5.09
CA PHE A 138 -7.46 -6.80 -4.81
C PHE A 138 -6.01 -7.22 -5.00
N ILE A 139 -5.37 -7.63 -3.93
CA ILE A 139 -3.92 -7.79 -3.86
C ILE A 139 -3.57 -9.19 -3.38
N VAL A 140 -2.59 -9.79 -4.03
CA VAL A 140 -1.91 -11.02 -3.60
C VAL A 140 -0.43 -10.70 -3.48
N GLY A 141 0.18 -11.11 -2.41
CA GLY A 141 1.59 -10.81 -2.21
C GLY A 141 2.35 -11.84 -1.38
N PHE A 142 3.63 -11.57 -1.29
CA PHE A 142 4.60 -12.40 -0.60
C PHE A 142 5.52 -11.50 0.22
N GLU A 143 5.71 -11.84 1.49
CA GLU A 143 6.64 -11.16 2.38
C GLU A 143 7.87 -12.04 2.65
N MET A 144 9.03 -11.45 2.51
CA MET A 144 10.31 -12.03 2.95
C MET A 144 10.61 -11.58 4.38
N PRO A 145 11.10 -12.48 5.22
CA PRO A 145 11.52 -12.10 6.56
C PRO A 145 12.75 -11.19 6.57
#